data_71739f8e499d386b6c615d059619eecf
#
_entry.id   71739f8e499d386b6c615d059619eecf
#
_cell.length_a   1.000
_cell.length_b   1.000
_cell.length_c   1.000
_cell.angle_alpha   90.00
_cell.angle_beta   90.00
_cell.angle_gamma   90.00
#
_symmetry.space_group_name_H-M   'P 1'
#
loop_
_entity.id
_entity.type
_entity.pdbx_description
1 polymer ?
#
loop_
_entity_poly.entity_id
_entity_poly.type
_entity_poly.pdbx_seq_one_letter_code
_entity_poly.pdbx_strand_id
1 'polypeptide(L)'
;MGRTIRYITHPQVLIEPDVKIDKWHLSPFGKSRVNALASSGALKGSQSIFSSGETKALETAWPLATALGLSVTLREDMHENDRSATGFLPPAEFEATADLFFGNPTLSVRGWETAAHAQQRVVRGFETCLSMAAKGDILFVGHGAVGTLLYCHLAGLPISRMHDQGPGGGGSFFEITCENPRPTCGWRPIEILAT
;
A
#
# COMPACT_ATOMS: atom_id res chain seq x y z
N MET A 1 8.27 -18.84 16.34
CA MET A 1 8.23 -18.24 15.00
C MET A 1 8.26 -16.73 15.16
N GLY A 2 9.06 -16.03 14.39
CA GLY A 2 9.13 -14.57 14.45
C GLY A 2 7.81 -13.95 13.98
N ARG A 3 7.55 -12.74 14.42
CA ARG A 3 6.40 -11.91 14.03
C ARG A 3 6.59 -11.42 12.59
N THR A 4 5.57 -11.56 11.75
CA THR A 4 5.61 -11.13 10.33
C THR A 4 4.80 -9.84 10.16
N ILE A 5 5.34 -8.92 9.39
CA ILE A 5 4.61 -7.73 8.94
C ILE A 5 4.37 -7.89 7.45
N ARG A 6 3.11 -7.66 7.01
CA ARG A 6 2.72 -7.66 5.60
C ARG A 6 2.22 -6.30 5.19
N TYR A 7 2.78 -5.75 4.12
CA TYR A 7 2.24 -4.58 3.46
C TYR A 7 1.53 -5.03 2.19
N ILE A 8 0.22 -4.75 2.10
CA ILE A 8 -0.65 -5.13 0.97
C ILE A 8 -1.15 -3.85 0.29
N THR A 9 -1.04 -3.78 -1.03
CA THR A 9 -1.67 -2.72 -1.82
C THR A 9 -3.11 -3.07 -2.15
N HIS A 10 -3.99 -2.05 -2.23
CA HIS A 10 -5.33 -2.26 -2.78
C HIS A 10 -5.24 -2.83 -4.21
N PRO A 11 -6.14 -3.74 -4.61
CA PRO A 11 -6.19 -4.23 -5.99
C PRO A 11 -6.89 -3.23 -6.93
N GLN A 12 -7.26 -3.70 -8.14
CA GLN A 12 -7.82 -2.88 -9.22
C GLN A 12 -9.01 -2.03 -8.76
N VAL A 13 -9.00 -0.78 -9.21
CA VAL A 13 -10.04 0.21 -8.97
C VAL A 13 -10.93 0.42 -10.20
N LEU A 14 -12.10 1.00 -9.97
CA LEU A 14 -12.87 1.66 -11.01
C LEU A 14 -12.21 3.01 -11.29
N ILE A 15 -11.88 3.27 -12.55
CA ILE A 15 -11.33 4.57 -12.96
C ILE A 15 -12.50 5.50 -13.24
N GLU A 16 -12.62 6.55 -12.44
CA GLU A 16 -13.69 7.56 -12.54
C GLU A 16 -13.03 8.94 -12.65
N PRO A 17 -12.74 9.42 -13.87
CA PRO A 17 -11.95 10.65 -14.09
C PRO A 17 -12.50 11.89 -13.39
N ASP A 18 -13.82 11.99 -13.23
CA ASP A 18 -14.53 13.11 -12.60
C ASP A 18 -14.61 13.00 -11.07
N VAL A 19 -14.17 11.89 -10.50
CA VAL A 19 -14.17 11.62 -9.06
C VAL A 19 -12.75 11.79 -8.51
N LYS A 20 -12.64 12.38 -7.32
CA LYS A 20 -11.34 12.48 -6.63
C LYS A 20 -10.73 11.08 -6.44
N ILE A 21 -9.45 10.95 -6.71
CA ILE A 21 -8.73 9.65 -6.73
C ILE A 21 -8.78 8.93 -5.38
N ASP A 22 -8.78 9.67 -4.26
CA ASP A 22 -8.91 9.12 -2.91
C ASP A 22 -10.29 8.48 -2.66
N LYS A 23 -11.31 8.82 -3.47
CA LYS A 23 -12.68 8.30 -3.42
C LYS A 23 -12.94 7.16 -4.41
N TRP A 24 -11.96 6.76 -5.20
CA TRP A 24 -12.15 5.66 -6.14
C TRP A 24 -12.39 4.33 -5.41
N HIS A 25 -13.38 3.59 -5.91
CA HIS A 25 -13.77 2.28 -5.40
C HIS A 25 -12.96 1.14 -6.03
N LEU A 26 -12.87 0.02 -5.34
CA LEU A 26 -12.38 -1.21 -5.97
C LEU A 26 -13.33 -1.63 -7.10
N SER A 27 -12.75 -2.11 -8.19
CA SER A 27 -13.52 -2.78 -9.25
C SER A 27 -14.14 -4.10 -8.74
N PRO A 28 -15.15 -4.65 -9.42
CA PRO A 28 -15.67 -5.97 -9.08
C PRO A 28 -14.59 -7.05 -9.04
N PHE A 29 -13.63 -6.99 -9.96
CA PHE A 29 -12.48 -7.90 -9.97
C PHE A 29 -11.57 -7.67 -8.75
N GLY A 30 -11.25 -6.41 -8.42
CA GLY A 30 -10.48 -6.08 -7.22
C GLY A 30 -11.15 -6.61 -5.95
N LYS A 31 -12.47 -6.40 -5.80
CA LYS A 31 -13.26 -6.92 -4.68
C LYS A 31 -13.21 -8.45 -4.59
N SER A 32 -13.29 -9.16 -5.73
CA SER A 32 -13.20 -10.62 -5.74
C SER A 32 -11.85 -11.13 -5.25
N ARG A 33 -10.74 -10.47 -5.61
CA ARG A 33 -9.39 -10.80 -5.14
C ARG A 33 -9.27 -10.66 -3.61
N VAL A 34 -9.78 -9.54 -3.06
CA VAL A 34 -9.78 -9.29 -1.61
C VAL A 34 -10.61 -10.36 -0.88
N ASN A 35 -11.80 -10.68 -1.39
CA ASN A 35 -12.68 -11.68 -0.78
C ASN A 35 -12.05 -13.09 -0.79
N ALA A 36 -11.35 -13.45 -1.87
CA ALA A 36 -10.61 -14.71 -1.94
C ALA A 36 -9.51 -14.77 -0.86
N LEU A 37 -8.71 -13.70 -0.70
CA LEU A 37 -7.71 -13.62 0.35
C LEU A 37 -8.34 -13.67 1.76
N ALA A 38 -9.43 -12.94 1.99
CA ALA A 38 -10.14 -12.92 3.27
C ALA A 38 -10.63 -14.33 3.66
N SER A 39 -11.12 -15.09 2.69
CA SER A 39 -11.67 -16.43 2.89
C SER A 39 -10.62 -17.53 3.01
N SER A 40 -9.38 -17.30 2.54
CA SER A 40 -8.31 -18.31 2.54
C SER A 40 -7.81 -18.69 3.94
N GLY A 41 -7.96 -17.79 4.90
CA GLY A 41 -7.37 -17.95 6.23
C GLY A 41 -5.86 -17.69 6.31
N ALA A 42 -5.21 -17.28 5.24
CA ALA A 42 -3.76 -17.04 5.15
C ALA A 42 -3.23 -15.97 6.12
N LEU A 43 -4.11 -15.07 6.56
CA LEU A 43 -3.75 -13.96 7.44
C LEU A 43 -4.11 -14.18 8.92
N LYS A 44 -4.49 -15.40 9.33
CA LYS A 44 -4.96 -15.73 10.70
C LYS A 44 -3.99 -15.36 11.83
N GLY A 45 -2.70 -15.21 11.54
CA GLY A 45 -1.70 -14.75 12.52
C GLY A 45 -1.75 -13.25 12.81
N SER A 46 -2.46 -12.47 11.98
CA SER A 46 -2.53 -11.01 12.15
C SER A 46 -3.34 -10.63 13.39
N GLN A 47 -2.77 -9.71 14.18
CA GLN A 47 -3.40 -9.19 15.42
C GLN A 47 -3.56 -7.67 15.36
N SER A 48 -3.09 -7.03 14.30
CA SER A 48 -3.26 -5.60 14.07
C SER A 48 -3.40 -5.34 12.57
N ILE A 49 -4.33 -4.45 12.23
CA ILE A 49 -4.53 -3.98 10.85
C ILE A 49 -4.50 -2.46 10.85
N PHE A 50 -3.59 -1.89 10.05
CA PHE A 50 -3.49 -0.46 9.79
C PHE A 50 -3.83 -0.20 8.33
N SER A 51 -4.56 0.86 8.05
CA SER A 51 -4.96 1.21 6.69
C SER A 51 -4.94 2.71 6.46
N SER A 52 -4.62 3.10 5.23
CA SER A 52 -4.95 4.41 4.70
C SER A 52 -6.46 4.67 4.77
N GLY A 53 -6.87 5.92 4.90
CA GLY A 53 -8.27 6.34 4.90
C GLY A 53 -8.91 6.44 3.52
N GLU A 54 -8.17 6.18 2.42
CA GLU A 54 -8.73 6.23 1.08
C GLU A 54 -9.69 5.07 0.80
N THR A 55 -10.77 5.33 0.07
CA THR A 55 -11.88 4.38 -0.15
C THR A 55 -11.40 2.99 -0.61
N LYS A 56 -10.52 2.93 -1.61
CA LYS A 56 -9.98 1.67 -2.14
C LYS A 56 -9.16 0.86 -1.12
N ALA A 57 -8.43 1.55 -0.24
CA ALA A 57 -7.68 0.90 0.84
C ALA A 57 -8.63 0.37 1.92
N LEU A 58 -9.66 1.12 2.28
CA LEU A 58 -10.69 0.69 3.23
C LEU A 58 -11.49 -0.50 2.71
N GLU A 59 -11.88 -0.48 1.43
CA GLU A 59 -12.58 -1.62 0.78
C GLU A 59 -11.69 -2.86 0.68
N THR A 60 -10.37 -2.71 0.78
CA THR A 60 -9.43 -3.83 0.92
C THR A 60 -9.31 -4.27 2.37
N ALA A 61 -9.18 -3.34 3.32
CA ALA A 61 -8.91 -3.63 4.72
C ALA A 61 -10.11 -4.24 5.45
N TRP A 62 -11.34 -3.75 5.21
CA TRP A 62 -12.53 -4.18 5.95
C TRP A 62 -12.89 -5.67 5.78
N PRO A 63 -12.90 -6.25 4.56
CA PRO A 63 -13.14 -7.69 4.41
C PRO A 63 -12.08 -8.54 5.13
N LEU A 64 -10.81 -8.13 5.08
CA LEU A 64 -9.72 -8.81 5.78
C LEU A 64 -9.89 -8.71 7.29
N ALA A 65 -10.21 -7.52 7.81
CA ALA A 65 -10.47 -7.30 9.23
C ALA A 65 -11.66 -8.12 9.73
N THR A 66 -12.76 -8.16 8.96
CA THR A 66 -13.95 -8.96 9.28
C THR A 66 -13.60 -10.44 9.38
N ALA A 67 -12.84 -10.99 8.43
CA ALA A 67 -12.42 -12.38 8.43
C ALA A 67 -11.49 -12.73 9.62
N LEU A 68 -10.79 -11.75 10.16
CA LEU A 68 -9.86 -11.90 11.29
C LEU A 68 -10.50 -11.57 12.66
N GLY A 69 -11.71 -11.01 12.67
CA GLY A 69 -12.35 -10.52 13.91
C GLY A 69 -11.63 -9.30 14.50
N LEU A 70 -11.00 -8.48 13.66
CA LEU A 70 -10.22 -7.31 14.07
C LEU A 70 -10.89 -6.00 13.64
N SER A 71 -10.50 -4.91 14.29
CA SER A 71 -10.83 -3.55 13.84
C SER A 71 -9.69 -2.97 13.03
N VAL A 72 -10.02 -2.17 12.01
CA VAL A 72 -9.05 -1.42 11.22
C VAL A 72 -8.67 -0.14 11.95
N THR A 73 -7.37 0.09 12.18
CA THR A 73 -6.84 1.35 12.67
C THR A 73 -6.50 2.25 11.47
N LEU A 74 -7.19 3.36 11.34
CA LEU A 74 -6.98 4.32 10.26
C LEU A 74 -5.75 5.17 10.50
N ARG A 75 -4.99 5.42 9.42
CA ARG A 75 -3.79 6.26 9.43
C ARG A 75 -3.80 7.22 8.26
N GLU A 76 -4.01 8.49 8.58
CA GLU A 76 -4.01 9.55 7.55
C GLU A 76 -2.63 9.73 6.91
N ASP A 77 -1.56 9.54 7.69
CA ASP A 77 -0.17 9.62 7.22
C ASP A 77 0.25 8.47 6.29
N MET A 78 -0.63 7.49 6.02
CA MET A 78 -0.39 6.37 5.12
C MET A 78 -1.15 6.47 3.78
N HIS A 79 -1.70 7.64 3.44
CA HIS A 79 -2.35 7.87 2.14
C HIS A 79 -1.35 7.76 0.97
N GLU A 80 -1.88 7.57 -0.25
CA GLU A 80 -1.05 7.58 -1.48
C GLU A 80 -0.34 8.94 -1.64
N ASN A 81 0.68 9.03 -2.49
CA ASN A 81 1.30 10.32 -2.78
C ASN A 81 0.23 11.32 -3.26
N ASP A 82 0.25 12.52 -2.69
CA ASP A 82 -0.71 13.54 -3.08
C ASP A 82 -0.46 13.98 -4.53
N ARG A 83 -1.44 13.74 -5.37
CA ARG A 83 -1.48 14.12 -6.78
C ARG A 83 -2.74 14.90 -7.14
N SER A 84 -3.33 15.55 -6.14
CA SER A 84 -4.54 16.35 -6.30
C SER A 84 -4.38 17.51 -7.28
N ALA A 85 -3.15 18.01 -7.46
CA ALA A 85 -2.83 19.08 -8.41
C ALA A 85 -3.13 18.70 -9.88
N THR A 86 -3.08 17.42 -10.25
CA THR A 86 -3.44 16.96 -11.60
C THR A 86 -4.75 16.21 -11.64
N GLY A 87 -5.17 15.61 -10.53
CA GLY A 87 -6.26 14.64 -10.55
C GLY A 87 -5.93 13.44 -11.43
N PHE A 88 -6.95 12.92 -12.12
CA PHE A 88 -6.79 11.83 -13.08
C PHE A 88 -5.88 12.25 -14.24
N LEU A 89 -4.96 11.39 -14.60
CA LEU A 89 -4.15 11.48 -15.81
C LEU A 89 -4.40 10.26 -16.70
N PRO A 90 -4.47 10.42 -18.03
CA PRO A 90 -4.47 9.29 -18.94
C PRO A 90 -3.26 8.38 -18.69
N PRO A 91 -3.35 7.05 -18.93
CA PRO A 91 -2.30 6.11 -18.55
C PRO A 91 -0.89 6.50 -18.98
N ALA A 92 -0.69 6.91 -20.23
CA ALA A 92 0.65 7.29 -20.73
C ALA A 92 1.22 8.52 -20.01
N GLU A 93 0.37 9.52 -19.69
CA GLU A 93 0.79 10.71 -18.96
C GLU A 93 1.07 10.38 -17.49
N PHE A 94 0.25 9.50 -16.89
CA PHE A 94 0.48 9.02 -15.54
C PHE A 94 1.82 8.31 -15.43
N GLU A 95 2.13 7.38 -16.33
CA GLU A 95 3.38 6.63 -16.34
C GLU A 95 4.60 7.57 -16.45
N ALA A 96 4.57 8.53 -17.41
CA ALA A 96 5.64 9.50 -17.56
C ALA A 96 5.81 10.41 -16.33
N THR A 97 4.69 10.80 -15.67
CA THR A 97 4.74 11.62 -14.46
C THR A 97 5.27 10.82 -13.28
N ALA A 98 4.89 9.54 -13.16
CA ALA A 98 5.39 8.65 -12.12
C ALA A 98 6.90 8.36 -12.29
N ASP A 99 7.39 8.19 -13.52
CA ASP A 99 8.83 8.06 -13.78
C ASP A 99 9.61 9.30 -13.29
N LEU A 100 9.10 10.49 -13.58
CA LEU A 100 9.71 11.74 -13.10
C LEU A 100 9.62 11.88 -11.57
N PHE A 101 8.51 11.49 -10.95
CA PHE A 101 8.31 11.51 -9.49
C PHE A 101 9.35 10.65 -8.76
N PHE A 102 9.55 9.41 -9.19
CA PHE A 102 10.55 8.53 -8.60
C PHE A 102 11.99 8.91 -8.99
N GLY A 103 12.19 9.40 -10.21
CA GLY A 103 13.50 9.80 -10.72
C GLY A 103 14.04 11.11 -10.15
N ASN A 104 13.17 11.95 -9.59
CA ASN A 104 13.53 13.26 -9.02
C ASN A 104 12.93 13.41 -7.61
N PRO A 105 13.42 12.69 -6.60
CA PRO A 105 12.73 12.54 -5.31
C PRO A 105 12.44 13.84 -4.56
N THR A 106 13.20 14.91 -4.79
CA THR A 106 13.04 16.20 -4.14
C THR A 106 12.26 17.23 -4.98
N LEU A 107 11.88 16.86 -6.21
CA LEU A 107 11.15 17.75 -7.11
C LEU A 107 9.64 17.48 -7.02
N SER A 108 8.85 18.56 -6.89
CA SER A 108 7.39 18.48 -7.05
C SER A 108 7.05 18.44 -8.54
N VAL A 109 6.86 17.23 -9.07
CA VAL A 109 6.52 17.02 -10.48
C VAL A 109 5.04 17.34 -10.69
N ARG A 110 4.72 18.29 -11.57
CA ARG A 110 3.34 18.73 -11.88
C ARG A 110 2.51 19.13 -10.64
N GLY A 111 3.16 19.58 -9.58
CA GLY A 111 2.49 19.93 -8.31
C GLY A 111 2.18 18.73 -7.39
N TRP A 112 2.65 17.53 -7.73
CA TRP A 112 2.53 16.38 -6.82
C TRP A 112 3.38 16.55 -5.58
N GLU A 113 3.00 15.88 -4.49
CA GLU A 113 3.87 15.68 -3.33
C GLU A 113 5.23 15.14 -3.80
N THR A 114 6.34 15.59 -3.21
CA THR A 114 7.66 15.04 -3.58
C THR A 114 7.81 13.60 -3.06
N ALA A 115 8.51 12.75 -3.79
CA ALA A 115 8.72 11.36 -3.37
C ALA A 115 9.45 11.27 -2.02
N ALA A 116 10.39 12.18 -1.76
CA ALA A 116 11.10 12.25 -0.49
C ALA A 116 10.16 12.60 0.68
N HIS A 117 9.21 13.53 0.50
CA HIS A 117 8.23 13.89 1.52
C HIS A 117 7.25 12.72 1.77
N ALA A 118 6.73 12.12 0.71
CA ALA A 118 5.86 10.94 0.79
C ALA A 118 6.55 9.77 1.52
N GLN A 119 7.86 9.53 1.23
CA GLN A 119 8.64 8.50 1.93
C GLN A 119 8.77 8.82 3.42
N GLN A 120 9.17 10.03 3.79
CA GLN A 120 9.31 10.41 5.20
C GLN A 120 7.99 10.26 5.96
N ARG A 121 6.87 10.61 5.32
CA ARG A 121 5.54 10.52 5.91
C ARG A 121 5.14 9.06 6.15
N VAL A 122 5.23 8.20 5.13
CA VAL A 122 4.84 6.80 5.25
C VAL A 122 5.75 6.02 6.19
N VAL A 123 7.05 6.33 6.25
CA VAL A 123 7.99 5.71 7.20
C VAL A 123 7.61 6.07 8.63
N ARG A 124 7.35 7.35 8.94
CA ARG A 124 6.89 7.76 10.28
C ARG A 124 5.58 7.09 10.67
N GLY A 125 4.62 7.00 9.72
CA GLY A 125 3.36 6.30 9.91
C GLY A 125 3.58 4.83 10.25
N PHE A 126 4.44 4.16 9.50
CA PHE A 126 4.82 2.77 9.70
C PHE A 126 5.44 2.55 11.09
N GLU A 127 6.45 3.32 11.47
CA GLU A 127 7.11 3.24 12.79
C GLU A 127 6.13 3.48 13.94
N THR A 128 5.25 4.47 13.80
CA THR A 128 4.20 4.74 14.78
C THR A 128 3.26 3.53 14.92
N CYS A 129 2.84 2.92 13.83
CA CYS A 129 2.00 1.73 13.86
C CYS A 129 2.70 0.55 14.54
N LEU A 130 4.00 0.36 14.31
CA LEU A 130 4.76 -0.70 14.98
C LEU A 130 4.75 -0.54 16.50
N SER A 131 4.85 0.69 17.01
CA SER A 131 4.81 0.97 18.44
C SER A 131 3.44 0.73 19.08
N MET A 132 2.36 0.84 18.29
CA MET A 132 0.97 0.65 18.74
C MET A 132 0.46 -0.80 18.58
N ALA A 133 1.14 -1.59 17.75
CA ALA A 133 0.63 -2.89 17.33
C ALA A 133 0.63 -3.93 18.46
N ALA A 134 -0.46 -4.72 18.55
CA ALA A 134 -0.56 -5.86 19.43
C ALA A 134 0.52 -6.91 19.13
N LYS A 135 0.75 -7.83 20.07
CA LYS A 135 1.62 -9.00 19.85
C LYS A 135 1.01 -9.92 18.79
N GLY A 136 1.76 -10.29 17.78
CA GLY A 136 1.34 -11.10 16.63
C GLY A 136 1.69 -10.43 15.31
N ASP A 137 1.28 -11.02 14.20
CA ASP A 137 1.53 -10.47 12.86
C ASP A 137 0.80 -9.14 12.66
N ILE A 138 1.35 -8.30 11.80
CA ILE A 138 0.78 -6.99 11.47
C ILE A 138 0.45 -6.93 9.99
N LEU A 139 -0.72 -6.40 9.71
CA LEU A 139 -1.16 -6.13 8.34
C LEU A 139 -1.26 -4.62 8.09
N PHE A 140 -0.57 -4.15 7.08
CA PHE A 140 -0.73 -2.82 6.51
C PHE A 140 -1.47 -2.91 5.19
N VAL A 141 -2.45 -2.05 4.99
CA VAL A 141 -3.19 -1.92 3.74
C VAL A 141 -3.02 -0.51 3.21
N GLY A 142 -2.46 -0.40 2.01
CA GLY A 142 -2.10 0.89 1.44
C GLY A 142 -2.07 0.88 -0.09
N HIS A 143 -1.08 1.56 -0.64
CA HIS A 143 -1.02 1.94 -2.04
C HIS A 143 0.33 1.60 -2.68
N GLY A 144 0.39 1.65 -4.01
CA GLY A 144 1.58 1.25 -4.77
C GLY A 144 2.77 2.19 -4.60
N ALA A 145 2.58 3.49 -4.85
CA ALA A 145 3.72 4.41 -4.85
C ALA A 145 4.32 4.57 -3.45
N VAL A 146 3.51 4.86 -2.42
CA VAL A 146 4.03 4.99 -1.04
C VAL A 146 4.53 3.64 -0.49
N GLY A 147 3.93 2.52 -0.90
CA GLY A 147 4.44 1.18 -0.56
C GLY A 147 5.82 0.93 -1.16
N THR A 148 6.07 1.34 -2.39
CA THR A 148 7.38 1.28 -3.04
C THR A 148 8.40 2.18 -2.34
N LEU A 149 8.00 3.38 -1.94
CA LEU A 149 8.85 4.29 -1.16
C LEU A 149 9.22 3.69 0.21
N LEU A 150 8.26 3.08 0.90
CA LEU A 150 8.50 2.36 2.15
C LEU A 150 9.43 1.17 1.93
N TYR A 151 9.20 0.38 0.89
CA TYR A 151 10.07 -0.75 0.51
C TYR A 151 11.50 -0.29 0.30
N CYS A 152 11.73 0.76 -0.50
CA CYS A 152 13.07 1.31 -0.74
C CYS A 152 13.75 1.70 0.58
N HIS A 153 13.05 2.40 1.47
CA HIS A 153 13.59 2.81 2.78
C HIS A 153 14.01 1.60 3.62
N LEU A 154 13.10 0.64 3.81
CA LEU A 154 13.35 -0.55 4.63
C LEU A 154 14.45 -1.45 4.05
N ALA A 155 14.59 -1.49 2.73
CA ALA A 155 15.64 -2.24 2.05
C ALA A 155 17.00 -1.52 2.05
N GLY A 156 17.05 -0.24 2.47
CA GLY A 156 18.27 0.58 2.38
C GLY A 156 18.63 0.94 0.94
N LEU A 157 17.64 1.04 0.05
CA LEU A 157 17.78 1.33 -1.36
C LEU A 157 17.43 2.80 -1.66
N PRO A 158 18.04 3.40 -2.69
CA PRO A 158 17.59 4.69 -3.20
C PRO A 158 16.13 4.63 -3.65
N ILE A 159 15.42 5.74 -3.55
CA ILE A 159 14.08 5.88 -4.16
C ILE A 159 14.20 5.59 -5.65
N SER A 160 13.46 4.58 -6.12
CA SER A 160 13.47 4.18 -7.51
C SER A 160 12.21 3.41 -7.88
N ARG A 161 11.66 3.69 -9.06
CA ARG A 161 10.55 2.95 -9.64
C ARG A 161 10.90 1.50 -10.01
N MET A 162 12.17 1.18 -10.12
CA MET A 162 12.63 -0.21 -10.36
C MET A 162 12.14 -1.20 -9.29
N HIS A 163 11.77 -0.70 -8.13
CA HIS A 163 11.27 -1.49 -7.00
C HIS A 163 9.74 -1.45 -6.88
N ASP A 164 9.02 -0.94 -7.88
CA ASP A 164 7.56 -0.88 -7.87
C ASP A 164 6.94 -2.28 -7.99
N GLN A 165 5.67 -2.37 -7.57
CA GLN A 165 4.89 -3.60 -7.58
C GLN A 165 4.65 -4.20 -8.98
N GLY A 166 4.99 -3.44 -10.04
CA GLY A 166 4.82 -3.85 -11.42
C GLY A 166 3.39 -3.66 -11.97
N PRO A 167 3.14 -4.12 -13.19
CA PRO A 167 1.85 -3.99 -13.84
C PRO A 167 0.78 -4.85 -13.17
N GLY A 168 -0.49 -4.53 -13.36
CA GLY A 168 -1.61 -5.34 -12.85
C GLY A 168 -2.57 -4.59 -11.95
N GLY A 169 -2.35 -3.30 -11.71
CA GLY A 169 -3.30 -2.44 -10.98
C GLY A 169 -3.38 -2.71 -9.48
N GLY A 170 -2.29 -3.16 -8.86
CA GLY A 170 -2.22 -3.41 -7.43
C GLY A 170 -2.67 -4.81 -6.99
N GLY A 171 -2.98 -4.98 -5.71
CA GLY A 171 -3.22 -6.30 -5.13
C GLY A 171 -1.93 -7.10 -5.02
N SER A 172 -0.86 -6.45 -4.62
CA SER A 172 0.44 -7.03 -4.36
C SER A 172 0.82 -6.86 -2.89
N PHE A 173 1.74 -7.68 -2.41
CA PHE A 173 2.26 -7.58 -1.06
C PHE A 173 3.76 -7.80 -1.02
N PHE A 174 4.38 -7.35 0.06
CA PHE A 174 5.70 -7.81 0.50
C PHE A 174 5.68 -8.07 2.01
N GLU A 175 6.59 -8.91 2.45
CA GLU A 175 6.76 -9.24 3.86
C GLU A 175 7.99 -8.56 4.44
N ILE A 176 7.90 -8.24 5.73
CA ILE A 176 8.93 -7.52 6.48
C ILE A 176 9.18 -8.28 7.79
N THR A 177 10.45 -8.44 8.18
CA THR A 177 10.80 -8.92 9.53
C THR A 177 10.44 -7.86 10.58
N CYS A 178 10.04 -8.28 11.78
CA CYS A 178 9.63 -7.34 12.81
C CYS A 178 10.79 -6.79 13.65
N GLU A 179 11.76 -7.63 14.00
CA GLU A 179 12.85 -7.25 14.94
C GLU A 179 13.86 -6.26 14.32
N ASN A 180 14.10 -6.36 13.04
CA ASN A 180 14.86 -5.41 12.24
C ASN A 180 14.10 -5.23 10.94
N PRO A 181 13.19 -4.22 10.85
CA PRO A 181 12.27 -4.12 9.75
C PRO A 181 12.98 -4.05 8.39
N ARG A 182 13.01 -5.19 7.69
CA ARG A 182 13.56 -5.34 6.34
C ARG A 182 12.66 -6.21 5.50
N PRO A 183 12.47 -5.88 4.23
CA PRO A 183 11.75 -6.75 3.31
C PRO A 183 12.44 -8.12 3.19
N THR A 184 11.66 -9.18 3.28
CA THR A 184 12.14 -10.57 3.10
C THR A 184 11.95 -11.05 1.67
N CYS A 185 11.13 -10.35 0.91
CA CYS A 185 10.88 -10.62 -0.50
C CYS A 185 10.51 -9.33 -1.23
N GLY A 186 10.59 -9.32 -2.56
CA GLY A 186 10.00 -8.29 -3.41
C GLY A 186 8.48 -8.41 -3.46
N TRP A 187 7.86 -7.53 -4.22
CA TRP A 187 6.43 -7.56 -4.47
C TRP A 187 5.96 -8.89 -5.07
N ARG A 188 4.87 -9.40 -4.52
CA ARG A 188 4.20 -10.64 -4.96
C ARG A 188 2.69 -10.42 -5.03
N PRO A 189 1.96 -11.05 -5.96
CA PRO A 189 0.50 -10.96 -5.98
C PRO A 189 -0.12 -11.60 -4.74
N ILE A 190 -1.22 -11.02 -4.24
CA ILE A 190 -1.91 -11.49 -3.01
C ILE A 190 -2.44 -12.92 -3.12
N GLU A 191 -2.62 -13.44 -4.33
CA GLU A 191 -3.05 -14.81 -4.60
C GLU A 191 -2.08 -15.85 -4.03
N ILE A 192 -0.78 -15.53 -3.99
CA ILE A 192 0.24 -16.44 -3.41
C ILE A 192 0.01 -16.67 -1.91
N LEU A 193 -0.58 -15.70 -1.21
CA LEU A 193 -0.94 -15.89 0.20
C LEU A 193 -2.12 -16.86 0.36
N ALA A 194 -2.98 -16.96 -0.64
CA ALA A 194 -4.22 -17.73 -0.57
C ALA A 194 -4.05 -19.21 -0.97
N THR A 195 -2.84 -19.59 -1.42
CA THR A 195 -2.48 -20.98 -1.77
C THR A 195 -1.79 -21.66 -0.62
#